data_e725b23aea88dc067ed85afd03f1915a
#
_entry.id   e725b23aea88dc067ed85afd03f1915a
#
_cell.length_a   1.000
_cell.length_b   1.000
_cell.length_c   1.000
_cell.angle_alpha   90.00
_cell.angle_beta   90.00
_cell.angle_gamma   90.00
#
_symmetry.space_group_name_H-M   'P 1'
#
loop_
_entity.id
_entity.type
_entity.pdbx_description
1 polymer ?
#
loop_
_entity_poly.entity_id
_entity_poly.type
_entity_poly.pdbx_seq_one_letter_code
_entity_poly.pdbx_strand_id
1 'polypeptide(L)'
;METNDNTDGIEVEVAADSAPTAALNGTEPTKGVKREKSAEAEESDGSDIQPVSKRRRKASVKTSPAVKEQSTSPKKPESTKPKVEAPSPKPAVPKPSDVTPEEKSPSVEEEEDPLESEDEDDLKPELAKKSIEKFQAKLQASGKDPYPDWKAGTPVPYAALCTTFSLVEMTRKRLEITDHCSLFLRQVLRLTPADFLPTVQLMINKLAADYAGIELGIGESLIMKAIGECTGRSLAVIKADQREIGDLGLVAAKSRSNQPTMFKPKPLTVRGVHEGLLGIAKVQGHGSQDKKISGIKKLLSAADADTAGKGVDITKDKGGPSEAKYIVRFLEGKLRLGLAEKTVLVAVSRAVQTHEAELAGNKIPSAEEMAAGENIFKSVYSELPAYEVIIPAVLEHGLFKLPEVCKLSPGIPIKPMLAKPTKSITEVLDRFEGKEFTCEYKYDGERAQIHFVSPDSIHQYPGAVNTLQKDSKGLSSIFSRNSEDLSKKYPDVLGKLDTWVKPDVKSFVLDCETVAWDTEAKKVLPFQQLMTRKRKDVKAEDVKVKVCVYAFDLLFFNGEVRSFVFLAHISQRFAESLFLSSPS
;
A
#
# COMPACT_ATOMS: atom_id res chain seq x y z
N MET A 1 -68.44 14.09 23.48
CA MET A 1 -68.58 13.03 24.47
C MET A 1 -67.24 12.35 24.45
N GLU A 2 -66.46 12.79 25.36
CA GLU A 2 -65.70 12.16 26.46
C GLU A 2 -64.51 11.41 25.92
N THR A 3 -63.32 11.97 25.94
CA THR A 3 -62.25 12.11 26.96
C THR A 3 -61.94 10.80 27.67
N ASN A 4 -60.74 10.30 27.50
CA ASN A 4 -59.91 9.87 28.61
C ASN A 4 -58.43 9.86 28.22
N ASP A 5 -57.70 10.78 28.89
CA ASP A 5 -56.27 10.77 29.14
C ASP A 5 -55.90 9.52 29.95
N ASN A 6 -54.76 8.94 29.67
CA ASN A 6 -53.92 8.31 30.67
C ASN A 6 -52.45 8.44 30.31
N THR A 7 -51.82 9.40 30.93
CA THR A 7 -50.38 9.55 31.07
C THR A 7 -49.95 8.63 32.21
N ASP A 8 -49.06 7.68 31.92
CA ASP A 8 -48.23 7.06 32.96
C ASP A 8 -46.76 7.34 32.65
N GLY A 9 -46.21 8.22 33.45
CA GLY A 9 -44.80 8.55 33.52
C GLY A 9 -44.04 7.40 34.19
N ILE A 10 -42.93 7.05 33.62
CA ILE A 10 -41.89 6.28 34.30
C ILE A 10 -40.71 7.20 34.54
N GLU A 11 -40.58 7.59 35.80
CA GLU A 11 -39.37 8.22 36.34
C GLU A 11 -38.23 7.19 36.34
N VAL A 12 -37.09 7.57 35.79
CA VAL A 12 -35.84 6.82 35.94
C VAL A 12 -34.97 7.60 36.92
N GLU A 13 -34.87 7.05 38.12
CA GLU A 13 -34.00 7.48 39.21
C GLU A 13 -32.53 7.34 38.80
N VAL A 14 -31.79 8.44 38.82
CA VAL A 14 -30.33 8.47 38.68
C VAL A 14 -29.73 8.36 40.09
N ALA A 15 -29.21 7.19 40.42
CA ALA A 15 -28.40 7.01 41.63
C ALA A 15 -27.00 7.59 41.41
N ALA A 16 -26.73 8.68 42.10
CA ALA A 16 -25.39 9.18 42.34
C ALA A 16 -24.76 8.41 43.49
N ASP A 17 -23.69 7.70 43.24
CA ASP A 17 -22.90 7.08 44.31
C ASP A 17 -21.62 7.87 44.54
N SER A 18 -21.53 8.35 45.76
CA SER A 18 -20.51 9.24 46.29
C SER A 18 -19.32 8.45 46.83
N ALA A 19 -18.14 8.91 46.49
CA ALA A 19 -16.88 8.46 47.06
C ALA A 19 -16.73 8.85 48.55
N PRO A 20 -16.06 8.04 49.37
CA PRO A 20 -15.63 8.50 50.68
C PRO A 20 -14.21 9.08 50.66
N THR A 21 -14.12 10.32 51.05
CA THR A 21 -12.92 11.00 51.53
C THR A 21 -12.45 10.39 52.85
N ALA A 22 -11.17 10.07 52.96
CA ALA A 22 -10.49 9.93 54.23
C ALA A 22 -9.27 10.85 54.25
N ALA A 23 -9.39 11.88 55.04
CA ALA A 23 -8.29 12.72 55.49
C ALA A 23 -7.63 12.09 56.72
N LEU A 24 -6.32 12.25 56.87
CA LEU A 24 -5.73 12.86 58.08
C LEU A 24 -4.21 12.68 58.17
N ASN A 25 -3.56 13.81 58.37
CA ASN A 25 -2.35 14.11 59.14
C ASN A 25 -1.02 13.57 58.61
N GLY A 26 -0.09 14.36 58.22
CA GLY A 26 0.44 15.57 58.89
C GLY A 26 1.72 15.22 59.59
N THR A 27 2.84 15.62 58.98
CA THR A 27 4.01 16.20 59.65
C THR A 27 5.12 16.50 58.65
N GLU A 28 5.37 17.77 58.42
CA GLU A 28 6.68 18.34 58.04
C GLU A 28 7.49 18.59 59.36
N PRO A 29 8.74 19.09 59.31
CA PRO A 29 9.81 19.15 58.34
C PRO A 29 11.21 18.80 58.91
N THR A 30 12.24 18.66 58.09
CA THR A 30 13.60 19.18 58.37
C THR A 30 14.45 19.22 57.09
N LYS A 31 14.69 20.38 56.67
CA LYS A 31 15.89 21.20 56.44
C LYS A 31 17.23 20.48 56.22
N GLY A 32 17.78 20.75 55.03
CA GLY A 32 19.07 21.42 54.89
C GLY A 32 20.19 20.46 54.51
N VAL A 33 20.90 20.71 53.42
CA VAL A 33 22.07 21.55 53.33
C VAL A 33 22.55 21.62 51.88
N LYS A 34 22.65 22.83 51.39
CA LYS A 34 23.46 23.22 50.23
C LYS A 34 24.95 22.98 50.52
N ARG A 35 25.69 22.62 49.51
CA ARG A 35 27.07 23.12 49.39
C ARG A 35 27.44 23.33 47.94
N GLU A 36 27.66 24.59 47.64
CA GLU A 36 28.36 25.15 46.49
C GLU A 36 29.87 25.03 46.68
N LYS A 37 30.56 25.10 45.51
CA LYS A 37 31.90 25.64 45.19
C LYS A 37 33.11 24.92 45.76
N SER A 38 34.10 24.67 44.93
CA SER A 38 35.09 25.65 44.49
C SER A 38 36.02 25.05 43.46
N ALA A 39 36.39 25.88 42.51
CA ALA A 39 37.50 25.75 41.60
C ALA A 39 38.84 25.85 42.40
N GLU A 40 39.87 25.19 41.88
CA GLU A 40 41.18 25.80 41.74
C GLU A 40 42.13 24.89 40.96
N ALA A 41 42.87 25.55 40.09
CA ALA A 41 43.88 25.07 39.19
C ALA A 41 45.17 24.66 39.97
N GLU A 42 45.93 23.79 39.37
CA GLU A 42 47.39 24.04 39.19
C GLU A 42 48.02 23.10 38.16
N GLU A 43 48.94 23.74 37.43
CA GLU A 43 49.79 23.34 36.32
C GLU A 43 50.72 22.18 36.65
N SER A 44 51.10 21.38 35.64
CA SER A 44 52.43 21.45 35.04
C SER A 44 52.71 20.26 34.13
N ASP A 45 53.31 20.65 33.01
CA ASP A 45 54.36 20.01 32.22
C ASP A 45 54.03 18.81 31.32
N GLY A 46 53.99 18.98 30.10
CA GLY A 46 55.04 19.21 29.11
C GLY A 46 55.51 17.92 28.46
N SER A 47 55.00 17.62 27.27
CA SER A 47 55.87 17.16 26.18
C SER A 47 55.07 17.02 24.87
N ASP A 48 55.57 17.74 23.89
CA ASP A 48 55.30 17.69 22.47
C ASP A 48 55.21 16.28 21.87
N ILE A 49 54.23 16.04 21.00
CA ILE A 49 54.44 15.35 19.73
C ILE A 49 53.36 15.83 18.73
N GLN A 50 53.85 16.50 17.69
CA GLN A 50 53.08 16.95 16.54
C GLN A 50 52.69 15.84 15.55
N PRO A 51 51.75 16.08 14.60
CA PRO A 51 51.07 15.05 13.82
C PRO A 51 51.87 14.63 12.59
N VAL A 52 51.83 13.33 12.30
CA VAL A 52 52.45 12.75 11.11
C VAL A 52 51.51 12.79 9.93
N SER A 53 51.99 13.47 8.91
CA SER A 53 51.40 13.69 7.60
C SER A 53 51.27 12.41 6.76
N LYS A 54 50.28 12.47 5.88
CA LYS A 54 49.99 11.60 4.72
C LYS A 54 51.26 11.20 3.93
N ARG A 55 51.44 9.90 3.68
CA ARG A 55 52.37 9.40 2.67
C ARG A 55 51.63 8.69 1.54
N ARG A 56 51.59 9.43 0.44
CA ARG A 56 51.27 8.98 -0.92
C ARG A 56 52.43 8.15 -1.44
N ARG A 57 52.22 6.88 -1.81
CA ARG A 57 53.22 6.11 -2.58
C ARG A 57 52.88 6.18 -4.07
N LYS A 58 53.75 6.86 -4.82
CA LYS A 58 53.91 6.80 -6.28
C LYS A 58 54.63 5.51 -6.65
N ALA A 59 54.12 4.81 -7.64
CA ALA A 59 54.83 3.72 -8.31
C ALA A 59 55.73 4.30 -9.41
N SER A 60 56.93 3.80 -9.47
CA SER A 60 57.96 4.17 -10.45
C SER A 60 57.86 3.30 -11.71
N VAL A 61 58.00 4.03 -12.80
CA VAL A 61 58.15 3.59 -14.19
C VAL A 61 59.56 2.98 -14.39
N LYS A 62 59.66 1.90 -15.19
CA LYS A 62 60.90 1.56 -15.92
C LYS A 62 60.59 1.42 -17.40
N THR A 63 61.39 2.16 -18.13
CA THR A 63 61.45 2.44 -19.57
C THR A 63 62.14 1.32 -20.38
N SER A 64 61.57 1.02 -21.55
CA SER A 64 62.01 1.08 -22.96
C SER A 64 63.08 0.07 -23.46
N PRO A 65 63.26 -0.22 -24.77
CA PRO A 65 63.13 0.73 -25.89
C PRO A 65 62.44 0.20 -27.18
N ALA A 66 62.29 1.15 -28.09
CA ALA A 66 61.67 1.27 -29.37
C ALA A 66 62.29 0.48 -30.54
N VAL A 67 61.49 0.24 -31.58
CA VAL A 67 61.86 0.39 -32.99
C VAL A 67 60.68 0.92 -33.81
N LYS A 68 60.96 1.93 -34.59
CA LYS A 68 60.31 2.65 -35.69
C LYS A 68 59.73 1.71 -36.77
N GLU A 69 58.80 2.09 -37.59
CA GLU A 69 58.46 3.14 -38.57
C GLU A 69 57.25 2.58 -39.35
N GLN A 70 56.34 3.18 -40.00
CA GLN A 70 56.07 4.41 -40.70
C GLN A 70 54.62 4.40 -41.21
N SER A 71 54.01 5.54 -41.05
CA SER A 71 53.08 6.24 -41.93
C SER A 71 52.27 5.53 -43.02
N THR A 72 50.98 5.78 -43.13
CA THR A 72 50.33 6.74 -44.03
C THR A 72 48.80 6.63 -43.96
N SER A 73 48.14 7.73 -43.64
CA SER A 73 46.80 8.05 -44.14
C SER A 73 46.95 8.61 -45.57
N PRO A 74 45.99 8.72 -46.46
CA PRO A 74 44.67 9.32 -46.26
C PRO A 74 43.51 8.90 -47.19
N LYS A 75 42.35 9.51 -46.98
CA LYS A 75 41.30 9.93 -47.94
C LYS A 75 40.09 9.04 -48.20
N LYS A 76 38.94 9.60 -47.79
CA LYS A 76 37.65 9.51 -48.44
C LYS A 76 37.69 9.97 -49.88
N PRO A 77 36.85 9.44 -50.84
CA PRO A 77 35.62 10.17 -51.16
C PRO A 77 34.39 9.30 -51.56
N GLU A 78 33.23 9.85 -51.26
CA GLU A 78 32.10 10.24 -52.10
C GLU A 78 31.37 9.23 -53.01
N SER A 79 30.07 9.12 -52.70
CA SER A 79 28.88 9.08 -53.58
C SER A 79 28.84 8.16 -54.81
N THR A 80 27.78 7.34 -54.82
CA THR A 80 26.77 7.34 -55.92
C THR A 80 25.63 6.36 -55.65
N LYS A 81 24.38 6.86 -55.64
CA LYS A 81 23.17 6.13 -56.02
C LYS A 81 23.08 6.15 -57.56
N PRO A 82 22.23 5.41 -58.30
CA PRO A 82 21.03 4.60 -57.96
C PRO A 82 20.87 3.32 -58.81
N LYS A 83 19.95 2.42 -58.51
CA LYS A 83 18.91 1.99 -59.44
C LYS A 83 17.96 0.92 -58.89
N VAL A 84 16.72 1.18 -59.14
CA VAL A 84 15.52 0.40 -59.03
C VAL A 84 15.55 -0.89 -59.85
N GLU A 85 15.04 -2.00 -59.33
CA GLU A 85 14.27 -3.00 -60.07
C GLU A 85 13.44 -3.88 -59.13
N ALA A 86 12.14 -3.95 -59.41
CA ALA A 86 11.12 -4.84 -58.84
C ALA A 86 10.84 -5.96 -59.85
N PRO A 87 9.81 -6.81 -59.64
CA PRO A 87 9.62 -7.86 -58.63
C PRO A 87 9.34 -9.25 -59.28
N SER A 88 9.23 -10.32 -58.50
CA SER A 88 8.33 -11.46 -58.64
C SER A 88 8.96 -12.81 -58.24
N PRO A 89 8.23 -13.94 -58.11
CA PRO A 89 6.86 -14.12 -57.69
C PRO A 89 6.71 -15.23 -56.59
N LYS A 90 5.49 -15.29 -56.03
CA LYS A 90 5.03 -16.37 -55.14
C LYS A 90 4.98 -17.74 -55.82
N PRO A 91 5.13 -18.84 -55.08
CA PRO A 91 4.54 -20.11 -55.49
C PRO A 91 3.31 -20.48 -54.66
N ALA A 92 2.46 -21.21 -55.33
CA ALA A 92 1.09 -21.54 -55.09
C ALA A 92 0.85 -22.65 -54.04
N VAL A 93 -0.37 -22.60 -53.48
CA VAL A 93 -1.05 -23.59 -52.65
C VAL A 93 -1.46 -24.81 -53.47
N PRO A 94 -1.41 -26.04 -52.97
CA PRO A 94 -2.28 -27.13 -53.42
C PRO A 94 -3.40 -27.44 -52.45
N LYS A 95 -4.59 -27.64 -52.95
CA LYS A 95 -5.82 -28.11 -52.32
C LYS A 95 -5.93 -29.65 -52.35
N PRO A 96 -6.94 -30.23 -51.71
CA PRO A 96 -6.85 -31.38 -50.84
C PRO A 96 -7.26 -32.72 -51.47
N SER A 97 -6.94 -33.83 -50.84
CA SER A 97 -7.55 -35.12 -51.13
C SER A 97 -7.90 -35.85 -49.83
N ASP A 98 -9.11 -36.39 -49.86
CA ASP A 98 -9.81 -37.24 -48.91
C ASP A 98 -8.97 -38.32 -48.22
N VAL A 99 -9.23 -38.52 -46.90
CA VAL A 99 -9.29 -39.87 -46.28
C VAL A 99 -10.10 -39.81 -44.96
N THR A 100 -10.98 -40.74 -44.82
CA THR A 100 -11.93 -41.29 -43.84
C THR A 100 -11.59 -41.23 -42.33
N PRO A 101 -12.60 -41.43 -41.45
CA PRO A 101 -12.66 -40.95 -40.06
C PRO A 101 -12.08 -41.94 -39.04
N GLU A 102 -11.33 -41.41 -38.08
CA GLU A 102 -10.95 -42.12 -36.86
C GLU A 102 -11.56 -41.46 -35.60
N GLU A 103 -11.81 -42.30 -34.63
CA GLU A 103 -12.61 -42.16 -33.43
C GLU A 103 -12.32 -40.93 -32.56
N LYS A 104 -13.40 -40.27 -32.14
CA LYS A 104 -13.42 -39.20 -31.13
C LYS A 104 -13.17 -39.79 -29.75
N SER A 105 -12.03 -39.46 -29.14
CA SER A 105 -11.88 -39.37 -27.69
C SER A 105 -12.45 -38.03 -27.20
N PRO A 106 -13.07 -37.96 -25.99
CA PRO A 106 -13.72 -36.75 -25.55
C PRO A 106 -12.67 -35.66 -25.26
N SER A 107 -12.70 -34.61 -26.05
CA SER A 107 -12.00 -33.37 -25.78
C SER A 107 -12.58 -32.75 -24.54
N VAL A 108 -11.76 -32.66 -23.50
CA VAL A 108 -11.98 -31.74 -22.42
C VAL A 108 -11.94 -30.34 -23.04
N GLU A 109 -13.09 -29.69 -23.11
CA GLU A 109 -13.17 -28.26 -23.43
C GLU A 109 -12.41 -27.53 -22.33
N GLU A 110 -11.17 -27.14 -22.61
CA GLU A 110 -10.50 -26.09 -21.85
C GLU A 110 -11.28 -24.81 -22.12
N GLU A 111 -12.17 -24.44 -21.16
CA GLU A 111 -12.72 -23.08 -21.12
C GLU A 111 -11.53 -22.14 -20.97
N GLU A 112 -11.07 -21.57 -22.08
CA GLU A 112 -10.18 -20.41 -22.07
C GLU A 112 -10.89 -19.28 -21.31
N ASP A 113 -10.36 -18.94 -20.15
CA ASP A 113 -10.79 -17.80 -19.34
C ASP A 113 -10.42 -16.52 -20.11
N PRO A 114 -11.37 -15.66 -20.54
CA PRO A 114 -11.08 -14.49 -21.39
C PRO A 114 -10.52 -13.31 -20.59
N LEU A 115 -9.50 -13.51 -19.77
CA LEU A 115 -8.98 -12.50 -18.85
C LEU A 115 -7.48 -12.23 -19.04
N GLU A 116 -7.12 -11.67 -20.18
CA GLU A 116 -5.90 -10.87 -20.35
C GLU A 116 -6.26 -9.45 -20.83
N SER A 117 -6.92 -8.66 -19.99
CA SER A 117 -6.82 -7.20 -20.03
C SER A 117 -7.06 -6.63 -18.64
N GLU A 118 -6.09 -5.85 -18.15
CA GLU A 118 -6.12 -5.20 -16.84
C GLU A 118 -7.23 -4.12 -16.72
N ASP A 119 -8.06 -3.91 -17.75
CA ASP A 119 -9.00 -2.81 -17.89
C ASP A 119 -10.48 -3.18 -17.86
N GLU A 120 -10.87 -4.45 -17.64
CA GLU A 120 -12.28 -4.78 -17.44
C GLU A 120 -12.66 -4.70 -15.97
N ASP A 121 -12.96 -3.49 -15.52
CA ASP A 121 -13.37 -3.18 -14.14
C ASP A 121 -14.77 -3.71 -13.76
N ASP A 122 -15.54 -4.21 -14.73
CA ASP A 122 -16.84 -4.81 -14.50
C ASP A 122 -16.89 -6.21 -15.12
N LEU A 123 -16.70 -7.23 -14.28
CA LEU A 123 -17.18 -8.57 -14.61
C LEU A 123 -18.63 -8.44 -15.08
N LYS A 124 -18.93 -8.90 -16.30
CA LYS A 124 -20.31 -8.95 -16.77
C LYS A 124 -21.19 -9.50 -15.66
N PRO A 125 -22.33 -8.90 -15.34
CA PRO A 125 -23.17 -9.26 -14.18
C PRO A 125 -23.44 -10.76 -14.05
N GLU A 126 -23.50 -11.46 -15.19
CA GLU A 126 -23.66 -12.92 -15.26
C GLU A 126 -22.45 -13.70 -14.72
N LEU A 127 -21.21 -13.22 -14.99
CA LEU A 127 -19.99 -13.86 -14.48
C LEU A 127 -19.84 -13.64 -12.97
N ALA A 128 -20.21 -12.45 -12.48
CA ALA A 128 -20.24 -12.15 -11.05
C ALA A 128 -21.24 -13.09 -10.34
N LYS A 129 -22.45 -13.28 -10.88
CA LYS A 129 -23.46 -14.18 -10.36
C LYS A 129 -23.00 -15.64 -10.31
N LYS A 130 -22.44 -16.15 -11.42
CA LYS A 130 -21.85 -17.50 -11.47
C LYS A 130 -20.70 -17.69 -10.47
N SER A 131 -19.90 -16.64 -10.23
CA SER A 131 -18.86 -16.68 -9.21
C SER A 131 -19.43 -16.87 -7.80
N ILE A 132 -20.45 -16.11 -7.46
CA ILE A 132 -21.12 -16.21 -6.17
C ILE A 132 -21.76 -17.59 -6.00
N GLU A 133 -22.48 -18.11 -7.01
CA GLU A 133 -23.10 -19.43 -7.00
C GLU A 133 -22.07 -20.56 -6.77
N LYS A 134 -20.90 -20.49 -7.45
CA LYS A 134 -19.79 -21.43 -7.24
C LYS A 134 -19.25 -21.36 -5.80
N PHE A 135 -19.12 -20.18 -5.25
CA PHE A 135 -18.67 -19.99 -3.87
C PHE A 135 -19.69 -20.55 -2.85
N GLN A 136 -20.99 -20.30 -3.05
CA GLN A 136 -22.06 -20.86 -2.24
C GLN A 136 -22.07 -22.40 -2.28
N ALA A 137 -21.87 -22.99 -3.46
CA ALA A 137 -21.77 -24.45 -3.62
C ALA A 137 -20.56 -25.01 -2.82
N LYS A 138 -19.42 -24.30 -2.82
CA LYS A 138 -18.26 -24.69 -2.00
C LYS A 138 -18.55 -24.59 -0.49
N LEU A 139 -19.25 -23.56 -0.04
CA LEU A 139 -19.68 -23.43 1.35
C LEU A 139 -20.61 -24.57 1.78
N GLN A 140 -21.50 -25.01 0.90
CA GLN A 140 -22.41 -26.14 1.15
C GLN A 140 -21.67 -27.49 1.17
N ALA A 141 -20.67 -27.66 0.30
CA ALA A 141 -19.93 -28.91 0.15
C ALA A 141 -18.85 -29.12 1.23
N SER A 142 -18.35 -28.06 1.84
CA SER A 142 -17.22 -28.15 2.76
C SER A 142 -17.64 -28.42 4.19
N GLY A 143 -17.68 -29.70 4.57
CA GLY A 143 -17.73 -30.10 5.98
C GLY A 143 -16.45 -29.82 6.78
N LYS A 144 -15.36 -29.45 6.14
CA LYS A 144 -14.10 -29.00 6.75
C LYS A 144 -13.46 -27.91 5.91
N ASP A 145 -12.98 -26.86 6.57
CA ASP A 145 -12.14 -25.86 5.92
C ASP A 145 -10.87 -26.52 5.36
N PRO A 146 -10.46 -26.18 4.13
CA PRO A 146 -9.29 -26.79 3.49
C PRO A 146 -7.94 -26.33 4.07
N TYR A 147 -7.97 -25.46 5.08
CA TYR A 147 -6.79 -24.85 5.69
C TYR A 147 -6.50 -25.49 7.05
N PRO A 148 -5.19 -25.48 7.50
CA PRO A 148 -4.85 -25.93 8.82
C PRO A 148 -5.67 -25.22 9.89
N ASP A 149 -6.36 -25.99 10.72
CA ASP A 149 -7.18 -25.45 11.79
C ASP A 149 -6.31 -25.08 13.00
N TRP A 150 -6.75 -24.10 13.76
CA TRP A 150 -6.10 -23.69 15.00
C TRP A 150 -7.16 -23.46 16.09
N LYS A 151 -6.73 -23.44 17.34
CA LYS A 151 -7.64 -23.25 18.47
C LYS A 151 -8.24 -21.84 18.47
N ALA A 152 -9.54 -21.72 18.58
CA ALA A 152 -10.24 -20.44 18.68
C ALA A 152 -9.65 -19.57 19.81
N GLY A 153 -9.48 -18.28 19.54
CA GLY A 153 -8.89 -17.29 20.45
C GLY A 153 -7.35 -17.29 20.49
N THR A 154 -6.69 -18.27 19.83
CA THR A 154 -5.22 -18.21 19.69
C THR A 154 -4.84 -17.45 18.42
N PRO A 155 -3.63 -16.82 18.38
CA PRO A 155 -3.18 -16.13 17.19
C PRO A 155 -3.15 -17.02 15.96
N VAL A 156 -3.52 -16.45 14.79
CA VAL A 156 -3.50 -17.15 13.50
C VAL A 156 -2.08 -17.63 13.19
N PRO A 157 -1.86 -18.96 12.95
CA PRO A 157 -0.56 -19.45 12.52
C PRO A 157 -0.16 -18.88 11.16
N TYR A 158 1.06 -18.39 11.02
CA TYR A 158 1.53 -17.86 9.73
C TYR A 158 1.58 -18.97 8.66
N ALA A 159 1.84 -20.20 9.04
CA ALA A 159 1.78 -21.38 8.17
C ALA A 159 0.41 -21.56 7.50
N ALA A 160 -0.70 -21.22 8.19
CA ALA A 160 -2.04 -21.28 7.60
C ALA A 160 -2.21 -20.25 6.47
N LEU A 161 -1.73 -19.02 6.65
CA LEU A 161 -1.69 -18.01 5.59
C LEU A 161 -0.78 -18.46 4.42
N CYS A 162 0.37 -19.04 4.71
CA CYS A 162 1.29 -19.56 3.69
C CYS A 162 0.67 -20.71 2.90
N THR A 163 -0.14 -21.56 3.53
CA THR A 163 -0.91 -22.60 2.84
C THR A 163 -1.90 -21.98 1.85
N THR A 164 -2.63 -20.96 2.28
CA THR A 164 -3.53 -20.20 1.41
C THR A 164 -2.77 -19.57 0.23
N PHE A 165 -1.64 -18.92 0.48
CA PHE A 165 -0.79 -18.37 -0.58
C PHE A 165 -0.32 -19.43 -1.55
N SER A 166 0.04 -20.63 -1.07
CA SER A 166 0.45 -21.73 -1.94
C SER A 166 -0.68 -22.21 -2.84
N LEU A 167 -1.92 -22.31 -2.32
CA LEU A 167 -3.09 -22.66 -3.12
C LEU A 167 -3.37 -21.59 -4.19
N VAL A 168 -3.31 -20.32 -3.82
CA VAL A 168 -3.47 -19.20 -4.75
C VAL A 168 -2.39 -19.20 -5.83
N GLU A 169 -1.14 -19.51 -5.49
CA GLU A 169 -0.02 -19.57 -6.45
C GLU A 169 -0.15 -20.69 -7.48
N MET A 170 -0.89 -21.75 -7.14
CA MET A 170 -1.07 -22.92 -8.03
C MET A 170 -2.17 -22.74 -9.06
N THR A 171 -3.01 -21.72 -8.94
CA THR A 171 -4.07 -21.42 -9.92
C THR A 171 -3.87 -20.06 -10.58
N ARG A 172 -4.35 -19.91 -11.81
CA ARG A 172 -4.43 -18.62 -12.51
C ARG A 172 -5.87 -18.11 -12.59
N LYS A 173 -6.85 -18.94 -12.18
CA LYS A 173 -8.26 -18.61 -12.26
C LYS A 173 -8.66 -17.64 -11.16
N ARG A 174 -8.98 -16.42 -11.55
CA ARG A 174 -9.33 -15.32 -10.61
C ARG A 174 -10.41 -15.71 -9.61
N LEU A 175 -11.43 -16.45 -10.05
CA LEU A 175 -12.53 -16.89 -9.18
C LEU A 175 -12.05 -17.87 -8.11
N GLU A 176 -11.19 -18.84 -8.47
CA GLU A 176 -10.60 -19.78 -7.50
C GLU A 176 -9.72 -19.05 -6.48
N ILE A 177 -8.94 -18.06 -6.93
CA ILE A 177 -8.13 -17.19 -6.05
C ILE A 177 -9.05 -16.50 -5.03
N THR A 178 -10.14 -15.88 -5.51
CA THR A 178 -11.12 -15.20 -4.63
C THR A 178 -11.71 -16.16 -3.62
N ASP A 179 -12.10 -17.35 -4.04
CA ASP A 179 -12.68 -18.37 -3.15
C ASP A 179 -11.71 -18.82 -2.07
N HIS A 180 -10.43 -19.12 -2.44
CA HIS A 180 -9.41 -19.48 -1.46
C HIS A 180 -9.20 -18.37 -0.41
N CYS A 181 -9.13 -17.13 -0.85
CA CYS A 181 -9.00 -15.98 0.05
C CYS A 181 -10.23 -15.83 0.94
N SER A 182 -11.45 -15.93 0.38
CA SER A 182 -12.71 -15.78 1.13
C SER A 182 -12.87 -16.84 2.21
N LEU A 183 -12.61 -18.10 1.90
CA LEU A 183 -12.71 -19.21 2.86
C LEU A 183 -11.68 -19.06 3.99
N PHE A 184 -10.46 -18.69 3.67
CA PHE A 184 -9.42 -18.46 4.69
C PHE A 184 -9.78 -17.28 5.60
N LEU A 185 -10.18 -16.16 5.03
CA LEU A 185 -10.57 -14.96 5.80
C LEU A 185 -11.80 -15.24 6.68
N ARG A 186 -12.78 -16.01 6.20
CA ARG A 186 -13.92 -16.50 7.02
C ARG A 186 -13.44 -17.32 8.22
N GLN A 187 -12.47 -18.22 8.02
CA GLN A 187 -11.88 -19.01 9.11
C GLN A 187 -11.17 -18.11 10.14
N VAL A 188 -10.45 -17.07 9.68
CA VAL A 188 -9.82 -16.08 10.57
C VAL A 188 -10.89 -15.36 11.41
N LEU A 189 -11.99 -14.91 10.80
CA LEU A 189 -13.10 -14.27 11.51
C LEU A 189 -13.72 -15.18 12.55
N ARG A 190 -13.94 -16.44 12.21
CA ARG A 190 -14.54 -17.43 13.10
C ARG A 190 -13.67 -17.77 14.31
N LEU A 191 -12.34 -17.89 14.11
CA LEU A 191 -11.43 -18.37 15.14
C LEU A 191 -10.66 -17.25 15.85
N THR A 192 -10.25 -16.19 15.14
CA THR A 192 -9.38 -15.14 15.70
C THR A 192 -9.63 -13.79 15.00
N PRO A 193 -10.80 -13.16 15.18
CA PRO A 193 -11.15 -11.90 14.50
C PRO A 193 -10.15 -10.77 14.77
N ALA A 194 -9.44 -10.79 15.91
CA ALA A 194 -8.41 -9.80 16.24
C ALA A 194 -7.19 -9.81 15.30
N ASP A 195 -6.97 -10.89 14.54
CA ASP A 195 -5.90 -11.00 13.55
C ASP A 195 -6.39 -10.74 12.12
N PHE A 196 -7.65 -10.31 11.93
CA PHE A 196 -8.24 -10.11 10.61
C PHE A 196 -7.55 -8.99 9.83
N LEU A 197 -7.37 -7.82 10.44
CA LEU A 197 -6.66 -6.69 9.81
C LEU A 197 -5.22 -7.04 9.39
N PRO A 198 -4.34 -7.54 10.28
CA PRO A 198 -2.98 -7.92 9.86
C PRO A 198 -2.97 -9.04 8.80
N THR A 199 -3.97 -9.93 8.78
CA THR A 199 -4.10 -10.95 7.72
C THR A 199 -4.36 -10.28 6.37
N VAL A 200 -5.35 -9.39 6.29
CA VAL A 200 -5.68 -8.66 5.05
C VAL A 200 -4.48 -7.84 4.57
N GLN A 201 -3.80 -7.12 5.47
CA GLN A 201 -2.62 -6.33 5.13
C GLN A 201 -1.48 -7.18 4.56
N LEU A 202 -1.20 -8.35 5.13
CA LEU A 202 -0.20 -9.28 4.57
C LEU A 202 -0.65 -9.85 3.21
N MET A 203 -1.94 -10.09 2.98
CA MET A 203 -2.45 -10.57 1.69
C MET A 203 -2.30 -9.54 0.57
N ILE A 204 -2.47 -8.26 0.86
CA ILE A 204 -2.27 -7.17 -0.10
C ILE A 204 -0.82 -6.66 -0.18
N ASN A 205 0.11 -7.32 0.50
CA ASN A 205 1.53 -6.94 0.56
C ASN A 205 1.76 -5.51 1.11
N LYS A 206 0.96 -5.08 2.06
CA LYS A 206 1.07 -3.77 2.73
C LYS A 206 1.14 -3.95 4.24
N LEU A 207 1.82 -3.05 4.93
CA LEU A 207 1.92 -3.01 6.40
C LEU A 207 1.00 -1.95 7.00
N ALA A 208 0.63 -0.98 6.20
CA ALA A 208 -0.28 0.11 6.51
C ALA A 208 -0.78 0.73 5.21
N ALA A 209 -1.71 1.67 5.29
CA ALA A 209 -2.14 2.45 4.14
C ALA A 209 -0.99 3.28 3.53
N ASP A 210 -1.06 3.56 2.23
CA ASP A 210 0.01 4.23 1.48
C ASP A 210 0.32 5.63 2.05
N TYR A 211 -0.69 6.34 2.55
CA TYR A 211 -0.56 7.66 3.17
C TYR A 211 0.17 7.65 4.53
N ALA A 212 0.29 6.50 5.17
CA ALA A 212 1.04 6.40 6.42
C ALA A 212 2.57 6.46 6.20
N GLY A 213 3.03 6.39 4.95
CA GLY A 213 4.45 6.49 4.59
C GLY A 213 5.33 5.38 5.16
N ILE A 214 4.75 4.22 5.45
CA ILE A 214 5.47 3.07 6.02
C ILE A 214 5.95 2.17 4.90
N GLU A 215 7.20 2.34 4.53
CA GLU A 215 7.87 1.54 3.52
C GLU A 215 8.99 0.69 4.14
N LEU A 216 9.15 -0.54 3.66
CA LEU A 216 10.26 -1.40 4.09
C LEU A 216 11.62 -0.83 3.70
N GLY A 217 11.73 -0.23 2.50
CA GLY A 217 12.96 0.40 2.02
C GLY A 217 14.16 -0.55 2.08
N ILE A 218 13.99 -1.81 1.61
CA ILE A 218 14.99 -2.87 1.67
C ILE A 218 15.33 -3.31 0.26
N GLY A 219 16.59 -3.18 -0.12
CA GLY A 219 17.07 -3.71 -1.39
C GLY A 219 17.44 -5.19 -1.31
N GLU A 220 17.41 -5.88 -2.46
CA GLU A 220 17.75 -7.32 -2.59
C GLU A 220 19.07 -7.71 -1.92
N SER A 221 20.08 -6.83 -1.98
CA SER A 221 21.40 -7.09 -1.38
C SER A 221 21.35 -7.29 0.13
N LEU A 222 20.48 -6.55 0.84
CA LEU A 222 20.28 -6.72 2.28
C LEU A 222 19.52 -8.01 2.58
N ILE A 223 18.54 -8.37 1.74
CA ILE A 223 17.78 -9.62 1.87
C ILE A 223 18.72 -10.82 1.67
N MET A 224 19.53 -10.81 0.60
CA MET A 224 20.51 -11.86 0.33
C MET A 224 21.53 -12.01 1.49
N LYS A 225 22.00 -10.88 2.06
CA LYS A 225 22.90 -10.89 3.22
C LYS A 225 22.21 -11.52 4.43
N ALA A 226 20.96 -11.15 4.70
CA ALA A 226 20.19 -11.73 5.81
C ALA A 226 19.93 -13.23 5.65
N ILE A 227 19.61 -13.71 4.44
CA ILE A 227 19.45 -15.14 4.13
C ILE A 227 20.78 -15.87 4.40
N GLY A 228 21.88 -15.36 3.84
CA GLY A 228 23.20 -15.96 4.03
C GLY A 228 23.62 -16.07 5.49
N GLU A 229 23.50 -14.98 6.25
CA GLU A 229 23.83 -14.94 7.67
C GLU A 229 22.90 -15.80 8.54
N CYS A 230 21.61 -15.91 8.16
CA CYS A 230 20.66 -16.74 8.89
C CYS A 230 20.95 -18.24 8.67
N THR A 231 21.32 -18.64 7.44
CA THR A 231 21.47 -20.04 7.04
C THR A 231 22.91 -20.53 7.03
N GLY A 232 23.88 -19.68 7.35
CA GLY A 232 25.31 -19.99 7.31
C GLY A 232 25.88 -20.14 5.89
N ARG A 233 25.15 -19.73 4.85
CA ARG A 233 25.57 -19.80 3.45
C ARG A 233 26.29 -18.53 3.03
N SER A 234 27.35 -18.63 2.25
CA SER A 234 28.07 -17.47 1.77
C SER A 234 27.22 -16.63 0.82
N LEU A 235 27.43 -15.31 0.81
CA LEU A 235 26.72 -14.40 -0.08
C LEU A 235 26.93 -14.75 -1.57
N ALA A 236 28.11 -15.30 -1.92
CA ALA A 236 28.40 -15.75 -3.28
C ALA A 236 27.48 -16.89 -3.72
N VAL A 237 27.23 -17.86 -2.84
CA VAL A 237 26.32 -18.98 -3.10
C VAL A 237 24.88 -18.50 -3.20
N ILE A 238 24.42 -17.60 -2.32
CA ILE A 238 23.06 -17.01 -2.41
C ILE A 238 22.87 -16.23 -3.72
N LYS A 239 23.90 -15.47 -4.15
CA LYS A 239 23.86 -14.78 -5.46
C LYS A 239 23.85 -15.73 -6.67
N ALA A 240 24.54 -16.85 -6.58
CA ALA A 240 24.51 -17.87 -7.61
C ALA A 240 23.12 -18.52 -7.72
N ASP A 241 22.56 -18.95 -6.58
CA ASP A 241 21.19 -19.49 -6.53
C ASP A 241 20.16 -18.46 -7.06
N GLN A 242 20.30 -17.17 -6.72
CA GLN A 242 19.39 -16.13 -7.21
C GLN A 242 19.45 -15.97 -8.74
N ARG A 243 20.64 -16.07 -9.33
CA ARG A 243 20.77 -16.01 -10.81
C ARG A 243 20.16 -17.22 -11.51
N GLU A 244 20.27 -18.38 -10.87
CA GLU A 244 19.73 -19.65 -11.41
C GLU A 244 18.20 -19.72 -11.25
N ILE A 245 17.70 -19.42 -10.07
CA ILE A 245 16.29 -19.60 -9.69
C ILE A 245 15.42 -18.38 -10.08
N GLY A 246 15.99 -17.16 -10.02
CA GLY A 246 15.27 -15.91 -10.32
C GLY A 246 14.29 -15.43 -9.25
N ASP A 247 14.22 -16.11 -8.09
CA ASP A 247 13.29 -15.81 -6.99
C ASP A 247 13.96 -15.99 -5.64
N LEU A 248 14.18 -14.88 -4.93
CA LEU A 248 14.79 -14.89 -3.61
C LEU A 248 13.96 -15.62 -2.55
N GLY A 249 12.63 -15.63 -2.71
CA GLY A 249 11.75 -16.41 -1.85
C GLY A 249 12.03 -17.91 -1.95
N LEU A 250 12.20 -18.45 -3.16
CA LEU A 250 12.58 -19.85 -3.38
C LEU A 250 14.00 -20.14 -2.89
N VAL A 251 14.93 -19.20 -3.08
CA VAL A 251 16.30 -19.30 -2.53
C VAL A 251 16.26 -19.38 -1.00
N ALA A 252 15.39 -18.60 -0.35
CA ALA A 252 15.22 -18.63 1.09
C ALA A 252 14.62 -19.97 1.57
N ALA A 253 13.57 -20.47 0.91
CA ALA A 253 12.99 -21.79 1.20
C ALA A 253 14.02 -22.93 1.08
N LYS A 254 14.75 -22.98 -0.05
CA LYS A 254 15.85 -23.95 -0.29
C LYS A 254 16.93 -23.86 0.80
N SER A 255 17.32 -22.63 1.16
CA SER A 255 18.39 -22.41 2.13
C SER A 255 17.95 -22.79 3.54
N ARG A 256 16.71 -22.44 3.92
CA ARG A 256 16.17 -22.69 5.25
C ARG A 256 15.85 -24.17 5.48
N SER A 257 15.28 -24.86 4.48
CA SER A 257 14.95 -26.28 4.58
C SER A 257 16.18 -27.18 4.74
N ASN A 258 17.34 -26.75 4.24
CA ASN A 258 18.60 -27.49 4.37
C ASN A 258 19.36 -27.22 5.69
N GLN A 259 18.83 -26.30 6.53
CA GLN A 259 19.50 -25.94 7.79
C GLN A 259 18.92 -26.73 8.97
N PRO A 260 19.70 -27.62 9.61
CA PRO A 260 19.27 -28.28 10.83
C PRO A 260 19.16 -27.28 11.99
N THR A 261 18.13 -27.40 12.82
CA THR A 261 17.93 -26.58 14.01
C THR A 261 18.12 -27.43 15.28
N MET A 262 18.96 -26.95 16.22
CA MET A 262 19.13 -27.60 17.51
C MET A 262 17.88 -27.49 18.40
N PHE A 263 17.20 -26.36 18.33
CA PHE A 263 15.99 -26.11 19.10
C PHE A 263 14.87 -25.67 18.15
N LYS A 264 13.66 -26.25 18.34
CA LYS A 264 12.49 -25.85 17.58
C LYS A 264 12.05 -24.45 18.03
N PRO A 265 12.08 -23.44 17.16
CA PRO A 265 11.61 -22.11 17.49
C PRO A 265 10.09 -22.11 17.73
N LYS A 266 9.57 -21.05 18.38
CA LYS A 266 8.13 -20.84 18.47
C LYS A 266 7.56 -20.64 17.06
N PRO A 267 6.42 -21.27 16.73
CA PRO A 267 5.77 -21.07 15.44
C PRO A 267 5.47 -19.59 15.19
N LEU A 268 5.62 -19.19 13.94
CA LEU A 268 5.27 -17.84 13.51
C LEU A 268 3.75 -17.65 13.52
N THR A 269 3.31 -16.46 13.89
CA THR A 269 1.91 -16.04 13.82
C THR A 269 1.76 -14.90 12.84
N VAL A 270 0.58 -14.74 12.24
CA VAL A 270 0.27 -13.62 11.31
C VAL A 270 0.60 -12.28 11.97
N ARG A 271 0.10 -12.05 13.19
CA ARG A 271 0.38 -10.83 13.95
C ARG A 271 1.87 -10.65 14.22
N GLY A 272 2.57 -11.70 14.65
CA GLY A 272 4.00 -11.65 14.93
C GLY A 272 4.86 -11.34 13.70
N VAL A 273 4.49 -11.87 12.53
CA VAL A 273 5.15 -11.54 11.25
C VAL A 273 4.86 -10.10 10.85
N HIS A 274 3.60 -9.67 10.92
CA HIS A 274 3.20 -8.30 10.60
C HIS A 274 3.93 -7.28 11.50
N GLU A 275 3.93 -7.46 12.82
CA GLU A 275 4.64 -6.61 13.78
C GLU A 275 6.16 -6.61 13.55
N GLY A 276 6.72 -7.78 13.23
CA GLY A 276 8.14 -7.92 12.90
C GLY A 276 8.53 -7.12 11.65
N LEU A 277 7.74 -7.23 10.59
CA LEU A 277 7.93 -6.47 9.34
C LEU A 277 7.73 -4.96 9.57
N LEU A 278 6.70 -4.57 10.32
CA LEU A 278 6.45 -3.19 10.71
C LEU A 278 7.60 -2.61 11.54
N GLY A 279 8.15 -3.41 12.46
CA GLY A 279 9.34 -3.06 13.23
C GLY A 279 10.56 -2.81 12.32
N ILE A 280 10.75 -3.64 11.29
CA ILE A 280 11.83 -3.48 10.30
C ILE A 280 11.61 -2.20 9.47
N ALA A 281 10.38 -1.91 9.03
CA ALA A 281 10.04 -0.72 8.25
C ALA A 281 10.33 0.58 9.02
N LYS A 282 10.03 0.61 10.31
CA LYS A 282 10.22 1.78 11.19
C LYS A 282 11.70 2.07 11.54
N VAL A 283 12.63 1.17 11.21
CA VAL A 283 14.06 1.39 11.51
C VAL A 283 14.65 2.45 10.60
N GLN A 284 15.12 3.55 11.16
CA GLN A 284 15.73 4.68 10.47
C GLN A 284 17.07 5.10 11.14
N GLY A 285 17.82 5.95 10.47
CA GLY A 285 19.04 6.58 10.98
C GLY A 285 20.29 5.70 10.84
N HIS A 286 21.35 6.10 11.56
CA HIS A 286 22.66 5.43 11.50
C HIS A 286 22.58 3.98 12.01
N GLY A 287 23.22 3.04 11.29
CA GLY A 287 23.17 1.61 11.61
C GLY A 287 21.84 0.92 11.30
N SER A 288 20.93 1.59 10.54
CA SER A 288 19.63 1.04 10.17
C SER A 288 19.74 -0.26 9.37
N GLN A 289 20.75 -0.41 8.50
CA GLN A 289 20.93 -1.60 7.69
C GLN A 289 21.17 -2.86 8.55
N ASP A 290 22.06 -2.80 9.52
CA ASP A 290 22.36 -3.95 10.39
C ASP A 290 21.16 -4.29 11.30
N LYS A 291 20.43 -3.28 11.78
CA LYS A 291 19.19 -3.50 12.54
C LYS A 291 18.11 -4.14 11.67
N LYS A 292 17.94 -3.71 10.40
CA LYS A 292 17.01 -4.34 9.45
C LYS A 292 17.42 -5.78 9.16
N ILE A 293 18.70 -6.06 8.90
CA ILE A 293 19.22 -7.43 8.74
C ILE A 293 18.91 -8.29 9.96
N SER A 294 19.16 -7.78 11.17
CA SER A 294 18.86 -8.49 12.42
C SER A 294 17.37 -8.83 12.55
N GLY A 295 16.47 -7.88 12.20
CA GLY A 295 15.04 -8.11 12.18
C GLY A 295 14.62 -9.19 11.19
N ILE A 296 15.16 -9.17 9.96
CA ILE A 296 14.90 -10.19 8.94
C ILE A 296 15.39 -11.57 9.41
N LYS A 297 16.61 -11.64 9.97
CA LYS A 297 17.18 -12.87 10.52
C LYS A 297 16.28 -13.46 11.61
N LYS A 298 15.72 -12.63 12.49
CA LYS A 298 14.80 -13.08 13.55
C LYS A 298 13.56 -13.77 12.96
N LEU A 299 12.95 -13.20 11.92
CA LEU A 299 11.80 -13.82 11.24
C LEU A 299 12.20 -15.10 10.52
N LEU A 300 13.28 -15.09 9.72
CA LEU A 300 13.72 -16.25 8.96
C LEU A 300 14.19 -17.40 9.86
N SER A 301 14.79 -17.13 11.03
CA SER A 301 15.21 -18.16 11.98
C SER A 301 14.05 -18.93 12.57
N ALA A 302 12.88 -18.31 12.69
CA ALA A 302 11.67 -18.93 13.21
C ALA A 302 10.82 -19.59 12.11
N ALA A 303 11.05 -19.24 10.84
CA ALA A 303 10.31 -19.75 9.70
C ALA A 303 10.59 -21.23 9.44
N ASP A 304 9.60 -21.92 8.87
CA ASP A 304 9.71 -23.32 8.41
C ASP A 304 10.24 -24.30 9.47
N ALA A 305 9.87 -24.09 10.74
CA ALA A 305 10.40 -24.86 11.85
C ALA A 305 10.15 -26.38 11.74
N ASP A 306 9.06 -26.78 11.09
CA ASP A 306 8.68 -28.19 10.93
C ASP A 306 9.37 -28.89 9.74
N THR A 307 9.88 -28.11 8.77
CA THR A 307 10.59 -28.61 7.58
C THR A 307 12.09 -28.39 7.62
N ALA A 308 12.59 -27.74 8.67
CA ALA A 308 14.01 -27.49 8.86
C ALA A 308 14.85 -28.79 8.84
N GLY A 309 15.91 -28.83 8.02
CA GLY A 309 16.79 -29.99 7.89
C GLY A 309 16.24 -31.14 7.03
N LYS A 310 15.02 -31.05 6.49
CA LYS A 310 14.42 -32.11 5.66
C LYS A 310 14.66 -31.93 4.15
N GLY A 311 15.10 -30.76 3.73
CA GLY A 311 15.19 -30.38 2.33
C GLY A 311 13.81 -30.19 1.70
N VAL A 312 13.65 -29.17 0.88
CA VAL A 312 12.43 -28.90 0.11
C VAL A 312 12.78 -28.88 -1.37
N ASP A 313 12.06 -29.66 -2.15
CA ASP A 313 12.12 -29.56 -3.61
C ASP A 313 11.37 -28.31 -4.06
N ILE A 314 12.12 -27.28 -4.43
CA ILE A 314 11.55 -25.99 -4.86
C ILE A 314 10.90 -26.04 -6.23
N THR A 315 11.10 -27.13 -7.00
CA THR A 315 10.47 -27.33 -8.32
C THR A 315 9.06 -27.90 -8.17
N LYS A 316 8.83 -28.66 -7.09
CA LYS A 316 7.53 -29.21 -6.79
C LYS A 316 6.64 -28.15 -6.12
N ASP A 317 5.41 -28.01 -6.61
CA ASP A 317 4.40 -27.09 -6.09
C ASP A 317 4.95 -25.67 -5.85
N LYS A 318 5.86 -25.22 -6.73
CA LYS A 318 6.55 -23.91 -6.61
C LYS A 318 7.15 -23.68 -5.21
N GLY A 319 7.70 -24.73 -4.60
CA GLY A 319 8.30 -24.70 -3.26
C GLY A 319 7.30 -24.76 -2.10
N GLY A 320 6.03 -25.05 -2.38
CA GLY A 320 4.98 -25.27 -1.38
C GLY A 320 4.72 -24.09 -0.43
N PRO A 321 4.11 -24.33 0.74
CA PRO A 321 3.72 -23.29 1.70
C PRO A 321 4.87 -22.89 2.65
N SER A 322 6.07 -22.60 2.11
CA SER A 322 7.21 -22.17 2.94
C SER A 322 7.01 -20.76 3.50
N GLU A 323 7.13 -20.62 4.81
CA GLU A 323 7.05 -19.34 5.52
C GLU A 323 8.20 -18.41 5.12
N ALA A 324 9.43 -18.94 4.97
CA ALA A 324 10.60 -18.17 4.55
C ALA A 324 10.41 -17.60 3.12
N LYS A 325 9.78 -18.38 2.22
CA LYS A 325 9.45 -17.94 0.86
C LYS A 325 8.60 -16.68 0.87
N TYR A 326 7.49 -16.69 1.60
CA TYR A 326 6.55 -15.58 1.58
C TYR A 326 7.02 -14.37 2.40
N ILE A 327 7.79 -14.58 3.48
CA ILE A 327 8.47 -13.48 4.19
C ILE A 327 9.41 -12.73 3.25
N VAL A 328 10.24 -13.47 2.50
CA VAL A 328 11.22 -12.86 1.59
C VAL A 328 10.52 -12.14 0.44
N ARG A 329 9.50 -12.75 -0.17
CA ARG A 329 8.71 -12.11 -1.22
C ARG A 329 7.97 -10.86 -0.74
N PHE A 330 7.50 -10.85 0.49
CA PHE A 330 6.93 -9.66 1.13
C PHE A 330 7.99 -8.54 1.26
N LEU A 331 9.20 -8.89 1.69
CA LEU A 331 10.33 -7.95 1.80
C LEU A 331 10.76 -7.39 0.44
N GLU A 332 10.64 -8.16 -0.65
CA GLU A 332 10.86 -7.71 -2.03
C GLU A 332 9.72 -6.80 -2.55
N GLY A 333 8.61 -6.69 -1.83
CA GLY A 333 7.41 -5.96 -2.26
C GLY A 333 6.58 -6.69 -3.32
N LYS A 334 6.80 -7.98 -3.55
CA LYS A 334 6.15 -8.79 -4.60
C LYS A 334 5.89 -10.22 -4.12
N LEU A 335 4.66 -10.50 -3.70
CA LEU A 335 4.25 -11.86 -3.30
C LEU A 335 4.23 -12.86 -4.47
N ARG A 336 4.15 -12.39 -5.73
CA ARG A 336 4.12 -13.21 -6.96
C ARG A 336 2.98 -14.23 -7.00
N LEU A 337 1.81 -13.85 -6.49
CA LEU A 337 0.63 -14.71 -6.39
C LEU A 337 -0.42 -14.45 -7.46
N GLY A 338 -0.29 -13.39 -8.27
CA GLY A 338 -1.37 -12.90 -9.10
C GLY A 338 -2.58 -12.37 -8.30
N LEU A 339 -2.38 -12.11 -7.01
CA LEU A 339 -3.42 -11.63 -6.11
C LEU A 339 -3.47 -10.10 -6.13
N ALA A 340 -4.50 -9.56 -6.78
CA ALA A 340 -4.75 -8.12 -6.82
C ALA A 340 -5.48 -7.65 -5.56
N GLU A 341 -5.28 -6.40 -5.16
CA GLU A 341 -5.99 -5.77 -4.04
C GLU A 341 -7.51 -5.82 -4.21
N LYS A 342 -8.01 -5.62 -5.43
CA LYS A 342 -9.45 -5.76 -5.77
C LYS A 342 -10.01 -7.15 -5.46
N THR A 343 -9.21 -8.20 -5.68
CA THR A 343 -9.62 -9.59 -5.36
C THR A 343 -9.71 -9.80 -3.85
N VAL A 344 -8.76 -9.26 -3.09
CA VAL A 344 -8.80 -9.32 -1.62
C VAL A 344 -10.00 -8.54 -1.08
N LEU A 345 -10.32 -7.38 -1.66
CA LEU A 345 -11.49 -6.58 -1.28
C LEU A 345 -12.80 -7.40 -1.39
N VAL A 346 -13.00 -8.09 -2.52
CA VAL A 346 -14.15 -8.98 -2.72
C VAL A 346 -14.13 -10.14 -1.72
N ALA A 347 -12.95 -10.72 -1.48
CA ALA A 347 -12.79 -11.82 -0.54
C ALA A 347 -13.12 -11.42 0.91
N VAL A 348 -12.73 -10.21 1.33
CA VAL A 348 -13.07 -9.64 2.64
C VAL A 348 -14.59 -9.51 2.77
N SER A 349 -15.26 -8.92 1.77
CA SER A 349 -16.71 -8.77 1.77
C SER A 349 -17.44 -10.11 1.91
N ARG A 350 -17.06 -11.12 1.10
CA ARG A 350 -17.65 -12.48 1.15
C ARG A 350 -17.42 -13.16 2.51
N ALA A 351 -16.21 -13.02 3.05
CA ALA A 351 -15.86 -13.61 4.35
C ALA A 351 -16.70 -13.01 5.47
N VAL A 352 -16.87 -11.69 5.49
CA VAL A 352 -17.68 -10.98 6.49
C VAL A 352 -19.14 -11.38 6.39
N GLN A 353 -19.75 -11.31 5.20
CA GLN A 353 -21.15 -11.67 4.99
C GLN A 353 -21.46 -13.11 5.41
N THR A 354 -20.57 -14.05 5.04
CA THR A 354 -20.74 -15.45 5.40
C THR A 354 -20.63 -15.63 6.91
N HIS A 355 -19.69 -14.94 7.55
CA HIS A 355 -19.52 -14.99 9.00
C HIS A 355 -20.70 -14.39 9.76
N GLU A 356 -21.21 -13.22 9.32
CA GLU A 356 -22.41 -12.60 9.90
C GLU A 356 -23.65 -13.50 9.77
N ALA A 357 -23.83 -14.14 8.60
CA ALA A 357 -24.92 -15.07 8.38
C ALA A 357 -24.83 -16.32 9.27
N GLU A 358 -23.61 -16.85 9.50
CA GLU A 358 -23.36 -17.94 10.44
C GLU A 358 -23.74 -17.57 11.88
N LEU A 359 -23.36 -16.38 12.33
CA LEU A 359 -23.72 -15.86 13.64
C LEU A 359 -25.24 -15.69 13.79
N ALA A 360 -25.93 -15.36 12.70
CA ALA A 360 -27.39 -15.18 12.66
C ALA A 360 -28.18 -16.50 12.53
N GLY A 361 -27.53 -17.66 12.47
CA GLY A 361 -28.23 -18.95 12.44
C GLY A 361 -27.86 -19.89 11.29
N ASN A 362 -26.61 -19.87 10.86
CA ASN A 362 -26.02 -20.77 9.83
C ASN A 362 -26.68 -20.69 8.45
N LYS A 363 -27.27 -19.57 8.10
CA LYS A 363 -27.76 -19.31 6.75
C LYS A 363 -26.64 -18.90 5.83
N ILE A 364 -26.54 -19.50 4.65
CA ILE A 364 -25.69 -19.01 3.59
C ILE A 364 -26.39 -17.82 2.94
N PRO A 365 -25.74 -16.63 2.81
CA PRO A 365 -26.35 -15.48 2.17
C PRO A 365 -26.77 -15.80 0.74
N SER A 366 -27.87 -15.23 0.26
CA SER A 366 -28.31 -15.36 -1.13
C SER A 366 -27.30 -14.72 -2.09
N ALA A 367 -27.35 -15.06 -3.37
CA ALA A 367 -26.48 -14.47 -4.38
C ALA A 367 -26.67 -12.95 -4.50
N GLU A 368 -27.90 -12.48 -4.30
CA GLU A 368 -28.26 -11.06 -4.33
C GLU A 368 -27.72 -10.31 -3.13
N GLU A 369 -27.83 -10.88 -1.93
CA GLU A 369 -27.24 -10.31 -0.70
C GLU A 369 -25.71 -10.23 -0.81
N MET A 370 -25.06 -11.28 -1.34
CA MET A 370 -23.61 -11.28 -1.53
C MET A 370 -23.16 -10.22 -2.54
N ALA A 371 -23.89 -10.06 -3.64
CA ALA A 371 -23.61 -9.03 -4.63
C ALA A 371 -23.81 -7.61 -4.06
N ALA A 372 -24.89 -7.41 -3.29
CA ALA A 372 -25.15 -6.14 -2.62
C ALA A 372 -24.02 -5.78 -1.63
N GLY A 373 -23.59 -6.74 -0.81
CA GLY A 373 -22.49 -6.52 0.13
C GLY A 373 -21.14 -6.27 -0.53
N GLU A 374 -20.85 -6.98 -1.65
CA GLU A 374 -19.63 -6.67 -2.44
C GLU A 374 -19.65 -5.25 -2.96
N ASN A 375 -20.78 -4.75 -3.45
CA ASN A 375 -20.94 -3.40 -3.95
C ASN A 375 -20.79 -2.35 -2.82
N ILE A 376 -21.42 -2.60 -1.67
CA ILE A 376 -21.28 -1.73 -0.49
C ILE A 376 -19.80 -1.64 -0.08
N PHE A 377 -19.12 -2.76 0.07
CA PHE A 377 -17.72 -2.76 0.50
C PHE A 377 -16.81 -2.06 -0.50
N LYS A 378 -17.04 -2.26 -1.81
CA LYS A 378 -16.32 -1.56 -2.89
C LYS A 378 -16.57 -0.05 -2.85
N SER A 379 -17.82 0.38 -2.68
CA SER A 379 -18.18 1.80 -2.60
C SER A 379 -17.51 2.46 -1.41
N VAL A 380 -17.64 1.88 -0.22
CA VAL A 380 -17.00 2.39 1.01
C VAL A 380 -15.48 2.47 0.86
N TYR A 381 -14.84 1.43 0.30
CA TYR A 381 -13.39 1.45 0.08
C TYR A 381 -12.96 2.49 -0.96
N SER A 382 -13.81 2.81 -1.94
CA SER A 382 -13.50 3.86 -2.91
C SER A 382 -13.52 5.25 -2.29
N GLU A 383 -14.40 5.49 -1.33
CA GLU A 383 -14.52 6.75 -0.59
C GLU A 383 -13.52 6.86 0.56
N LEU A 384 -13.19 5.75 1.19
CA LEU A 384 -12.30 5.66 2.36
C LEU A 384 -11.33 4.48 2.21
N PRO A 385 -10.25 4.58 1.42
CA PRO A 385 -9.35 3.46 1.13
C PRO A 385 -8.39 3.15 2.29
N ALA A 386 -8.97 2.82 3.46
CA ALA A 386 -8.26 2.58 4.71
C ALA A 386 -8.81 1.33 5.43
N TYR A 387 -8.16 0.19 5.22
CA TYR A 387 -8.53 -1.05 5.92
C TYR A 387 -8.46 -0.92 7.44
N GLU A 388 -7.56 -0.08 7.93
CA GLU A 388 -7.38 0.23 9.36
C GLU A 388 -8.63 0.87 9.99
N VAL A 389 -9.46 1.51 9.18
CA VAL A 389 -10.74 2.12 9.59
C VAL A 389 -11.91 1.19 9.29
N ILE A 390 -11.95 0.64 8.07
CA ILE A 390 -13.08 -0.16 7.60
C ILE A 390 -13.19 -1.49 8.34
N ILE A 391 -12.07 -2.18 8.61
CA ILE A 391 -12.11 -3.50 9.25
C ILE A 391 -12.62 -3.42 10.70
N PRO A 392 -12.14 -2.54 11.58
CA PRO A 392 -12.76 -2.37 12.88
C PRO A 392 -14.25 -2.00 12.80
N ALA A 393 -14.60 -1.06 11.90
CA ALA A 393 -15.99 -0.63 11.73
C ALA A 393 -16.93 -1.77 11.27
N VAL A 394 -16.48 -2.62 10.35
CA VAL A 394 -17.31 -3.75 9.89
C VAL A 394 -17.47 -4.81 10.98
N LEU A 395 -16.44 -5.04 11.79
CA LEU A 395 -16.52 -6.00 12.92
C LEU A 395 -17.43 -5.50 14.05
N GLU A 396 -17.55 -4.19 14.23
CA GLU A 396 -18.38 -3.58 15.27
C GLU A 396 -19.84 -3.36 14.83
N HIS A 397 -20.03 -2.86 13.61
CA HIS A 397 -21.35 -2.40 13.15
C HIS A 397 -21.99 -3.29 12.07
N GLY A 398 -21.23 -4.18 11.47
CA GLY A 398 -21.66 -5.03 10.36
C GLY A 398 -21.52 -4.36 8.98
N LEU A 399 -21.53 -5.21 7.93
CA LEU A 399 -21.23 -4.79 6.56
C LEU A 399 -22.21 -3.74 6.02
N PHE A 400 -23.50 -3.95 6.23
CA PHE A 400 -24.56 -3.11 5.66
C PHE A 400 -24.65 -1.71 6.30
N LYS A 401 -24.03 -1.51 7.47
CA LYS A 401 -23.95 -0.21 8.15
C LYS A 401 -22.69 0.58 7.81
N LEU A 402 -21.74 -0.01 7.09
CA LEU A 402 -20.50 0.68 6.71
C LEU A 402 -20.72 2.04 6.04
N PRO A 403 -21.68 2.22 5.10
CA PRO A 403 -21.89 3.52 4.47
C PRO A 403 -22.30 4.64 5.43
N GLU A 404 -22.85 4.29 6.59
CA GLU A 404 -23.26 5.26 7.61
C GLU A 404 -22.07 5.70 8.48
N VAL A 405 -21.15 4.77 8.78
CA VAL A 405 -20.04 4.98 9.73
C VAL A 405 -18.70 5.27 9.07
N CYS A 406 -18.49 4.79 7.84
CA CYS A 406 -17.26 4.97 7.08
C CYS A 406 -17.48 5.99 5.96
N LYS A 407 -17.21 7.26 6.24
CA LYS A 407 -17.35 8.36 5.27
C LYS A 407 -16.00 8.99 5.00
N LEU A 408 -15.88 9.66 3.85
CA LEU A 408 -14.72 10.48 3.52
C LEU A 408 -14.35 11.38 4.72
N SER A 409 -13.09 11.36 5.07
CA SER A 409 -12.56 12.10 6.21
C SER A 409 -11.21 12.75 5.86
N PRO A 410 -10.98 13.99 6.28
CA PRO A 410 -9.66 14.60 6.15
C PRO A 410 -8.58 13.73 6.78
N GLY A 411 -7.41 13.64 6.10
CA GLY A 411 -6.29 12.80 6.52
C GLY A 411 -6.24 11.43 5.84
N ILE A 412 -7.31 11.02 5.17
CA ILE A 412 -7.37 9.79 4.38
C ILE A 412 -7.62 10.17 2.92
N PRO A 413 -6.59 10.09 2.06
CA PRO A 413 -6.73 10.50 0.65
C PRO A 413 -7.55 9.49 -0.14
N ILE A 414 -8.41 10.00 -1.02
CA ILE A 414 -9.21 9.20 -1.95
C ILE A 414 -8.34 8.78 -3.13
N LYS A 415 -8.53 7.56 -3.61
CA LYS A 415 -7.94 7.12 -4.88
C LYS A 415 -8.70 7.79 -6.04
N PRO A 416 -8.00 8.38 -7.04
CA PRO A 416 -8.63 9.04 -8.16
C PRO A 416 -9.37 8.04 -9.05
N MET A 417 -10.50 8.45 -9.61
CA MET A 417 -11.12 7.73 -10.71
C MET A 417 -10.22 7.76 -11.94
N LEU A 418 -10.08 6.62 -12.61
CA LEU A 418 -9.30 6.52 -13.83
C LEU A 418 -10.19 6.86 -15.04
N ALA A 419 -9.74 7.79 -15.87
CA ALA A 419 -10.39 8.11 -17.12
C ALA A 419 -10.06 7.06 -18.19
N LYS A 420 -11.03 6.72 -19.06
CA LYS A 420 -10.77 5.92 -20.25
C LYS A 420 -10.22 6.85 -21.35
N PRO A 421 -9.02 6.59 -21.89
CA PRO A 421 -8.52 7.37 -23.00
C PRO A 421 -9.35 7.09 -24.26
N THR A 422 -9.66 8.14 -25.02
CA THR A 422 -10.32 8.04 -26.31
C THR A 422 -9.35 8.41 -27.43
N LYS A 423 -9.54 7.82 -28.62
CA LYS A 423 -8.63 8.02 -29.75
C LYS A 423 -9.10 9.15 -30.70
N SER A 424 -10.37 9.56 -30.62
CA SER A 424 -10.94 10.58 -31.47
C SER A 424 -11.98 11.43 -30.75
N ILE A 425 -12.14 12.68 -31.18
CA ILE A 425 -13.18 13.57 -30.69
C ILE A 425 -14.57 13.02 -31.05
N THR A 426 -14.72 12.38 -32.21
CA THR A 426 -15.98 11.76 -32.63
C THR A 426 -16.46 10.73 -31.63
N GLU A 427 -15.58 9.86 -31.15
CA GLU A 427 -15.93 8.86 -30.12
C GLU A 427 -16.41 9.54 -28.81
N VAL A 428 -15.83 10.68 -28.45
CA VAL A 428 -16.27 11.45 -27.27
C VAL A 428 -17.65 12.01 -27.47
N LEU A 429 -17.88 12.65 -28.61
CA LEU A 429 -19.18 13.28 -28.95
C LEU A 429 -20.28 12.21 -29.03
N ASP A 430 -20.04 11.07 -29.66
CA ASP A 430 -20.99 9.95 -29.76
C ASP A 430 -21.40 9.43 -28.36
N ARG A 431 -20.44 9.36 -27.44
CA ARG A 431 -20.71 8.91 -26.06
C ARG A 431 -21.49 9.91 -25.22
N PHE A 432 -21.36 11.21 -25.52
CA PHE A 432 -21.99 12.29 -24.79
C PHE A 432 -23.22 12.85 -25.53
N GLU A 433 -23.60 12.29 -26.69
CA GLU A 433 -24.77 12.73 -27.43
C GLU A 433 -26.01 12.81 -26.54
N GLY A 434 -26.63 13.98 -26.51
CA GLY A 434 -27.81 14.26 -25.68
C GLY A 434 -27.55 14.32 -24.16
N LYS A 435 -26.31 14.36 -23.72
CA LYS A 435 -25.92 14.48 -22.30
C LYS A 435 -25.17 15.78 -22.06
N GLU A 436 -25.42 16.38 -20.90
CA GLU A 436 -24.57 17.47 -20.41
C GLU A 436 -23.20 16.96 -20.00
N PHE A 437 -22.14 17.69 -20.35
CA PHE A 437 -20.77 17.38 -19.98
C PHE A 437 -19.96 18.63 -19.69
N THR A 438 -18.91 18.49 -18.90
CA THR A 438 -17.99 19.57 -18.55
C THR A 438 -16.65 19.37 -19.24
N CYS A 439 -16.09 20.48 -19.78
CA CYS A 439 -14.75 20.52 -20.31
C CYS A 439 -13.83 21.26 -19.35
N GLU A 440 -12.69 20.66 -19.00
CA GLU A 440 -11.71 21.22 -18.08
C GLU A 440 -10.34 21.30 -18.72
N TYR A 441 -9.54 22.30 -18.31
CA TYR A 441 -8.15 22.37 -18.70
C TYR A 441 -7.36 21.24 -18.04
N LYS A 442 -6.61 20.49 -18.84
CA LYS A 442 -5.68 19.50 -18.34
C LYS A 442 -4.30 20.11 -18.17
N TYR A 443 -3.96 20.44 -16.94
CA TYR A 443 -2.62 20.93 -16.60
C TYR A 443 -1.59 19.80 -16.56
N ASP A 444 -0.34 20.11 -16.92
CA ASP A 444 0.78 19.17 -16.85
C ASP A 444 1.57 19.43 -15.56
N GLY A 445 1.16 18.78 -14.49
CA GLY A 445 1.70 18.95 -13.15
C GLY A 445 1.73 17.67 -12.34
N GLU A 446 1.72 17.79 -11.03
CA GLU A 446 1.60 16.69 -10.08
C GLU A 446 0.27 16.82 -9.34
N ARG A 447 -0.62 15.83 -9.50
CA ARG A 447 -1.90 15.81 -8.79
C ARG A 447 -1.67 15.78 -7.28
N ALA A 448 -2.40 16.60 -6.57
CA ALA A 448 -2.31 16.75 -5.14
C ALA A 448 -3.69 16.84 -4.50
N GLN A 449 -3.93 16.06 -3.46
CA GLN A 449 -5.06 16.28 -2.57
C GLN A 449 -4.57 17.06 -1.36
N ILE A 450 -5.16 18.22 -1.11
CA ILE A 450 -4.85 19.06 0.05
C ILE A 450 -5.93 18.83 1.10
N HIS A 451 -5.53 18.38 2.26
CA HIS A 451 -6.39 18.13 3.41
C HIS A 451 -6.09 19.17 4.48
N PHE A 452 -7.14 19.71 5.08
CA PHE A 452 -7.04 20.71 6.15
C PHE A 452 -8.10 20.46 7.22
N VAL A 453 -7.70 20.65 8.49
CA VAL A 453 -8.60 20.66 9.65
C VAL A 453 -8.16 21.79 10.57
N SER A 454 -9.07 22.71 10.90
CA SER A 454 -8.81 23.81 11.83
C SER A 454 -8.53 23.28 13.25
N PRO A 455 -7.79 24.02 14.09
CA PRO A 455 -7.46 23.60 15.45
C PRO A 455 -8.68 23.22 16.30
N ASP A 456 -9.78 23.96 16.14
CA ASP A 456 -11.01 23.78 16.92
C ASP A 456 -11.80 22.53 16.50
N SER A 457 -11.55 22.01 15.31
CA SER A 457 -12.28 20.87 14.72
C SER A 457 -11.51 19.56 14.75
N ILE A 458 -10.27 19.54 15.25
CA ILE A 458 -9.40 18.36 15.29
C ILE A 458 -10.07 17.17 16.00
N HIS A 459 -10.83 17.44 17.06
CA HIS A 459 -11.52 16.40 17.85
C HIS A 459 -12.60 15.64 17.06
N GLN A 460 -13.11 16.23 15.96
CA GLN A 460 -14.11 15.59 15.10
C GLN A 460 -13.50 14.54 14.17
N TYR A 461 -12.18 14.55 13.98
CA TYR A 461 -11.45 13.69 13.05
C TYR A 461 -10.30 12.96 13.74
N PRO A 462 -10.58 12.04 14.68
CA PRO A 462 -9.53 11.37 15.46
C PRO A 462 -8.57 10.55 14.59
N GLY A 463 -9.02 10.03 13.45
CA GLY A 463 -8.18 9.35 12.46
C GLY A 463 -7.22 10.30 11.72
N ALA A 464 -7.59 11.56 11.54
CA ALA A 464 -6.77 12.56 10.87
C ALA A 464 -5.55 12.99 11.70
N VAL A 465 -5.66 12.99 13.01
CA VAL A 465 -4.58 13.41 13.92
C VAL A 465 -3.30 12.61 13.72
N ASN A 466 -3.41 11.35 13.33
CA ASN A 466 -2.25 10.48 13.14
C ASN A 466 -1.55 10.68 11.79
N THR A 467 -2.20 11.30 10.83
CA THR A 467 -1.73 11.40 9.44
C THR A 467 -1.37 12.84 9.05
N LEU A 468 -2.14 13.82 9.51
CA LEU A 468 -1.94 15.21 9.16
C LEU A 468 -0.77 15.84 9.95
N GLN A 469 0.01 16.69 9.29
CA GLN A 469 1.04 17.48 9.94
C GLN A 469 0.39 18.61 10.75
N LYS A 470 0.75 18.69 12.02
CA LYS A 470 0.26 19.75 12.92
C LYS A 470 1.14 20.98 12.78
N ASP A 471 0.57 22.08 12.36
CA ASP A 471 1.16 23.40 12.46
C ASP A 471 0.43 24.27 13.50
N SER A 472 0.82 25.54 13.63
CA SER A 472 0.23 26.47 14.61
C SER A 472 -1.24 26.80 14.34
N LYS A 473 -1.76 26.46 13.17
CA LYS A 473 -3.09 26.88 12.68
C LYS A 473 -4.01 25.72 12.32
N GLY A 474 -3.58 24.49 12.60
CA GLY A 474 -4.40 23.31 12.36
C GLY A 474 -3.60 22.08 11.98
N LEU A 475 -4.27 21.16 11.30
CA LEU A 475 -3.66 19.98 10.71
C LEU A 475 -3.79 20.07 9.19
N SER A 476 -2.68 19.95 8.48
CA SER A 476 -2.66 19.99 7.01
C SER A 476 -1.73 18.95 6.41
N SER A 477 -2.11 18.39 5.27
CA SER A 477 -1.28 17.47 4.50
C SER A 477 -1.60 17.54 3.02
N ILE A 478 -0.63 17.14 2.21
CA ILE A 478 -0.77 17.00 0.76
C ILE A 478 -0.46 15.57 0.38
N PHE A 479 -1.36 14.95 -0.36
CA PHE A 479 -1.20 13.57 -0.84
C PHE A 479 -1.11 13.50 -2.35
N SER A 480 -0.29 12.56 -2.86
CA SER A 480 -0.14 12.30 -4.29
C SER A 480 -1.35 11.57 -4.88
N ARG A 481 -1.37 11.42 -6.21
CA ARG A 481 -2.31 10.57 -6.95
C ARG A 481 -2.37 9.13 -6.39
N ASN A 482 -1.24 8.61 -5.89
CA ASN A 482 -1.13 7.27 -5.32
C ASN A 482 -1.32 7.25 -3.81
N SER A 483 -1.87 8.30 -3.22
CA SER A 483 -2.07 8.44 -1.78
C SER A 483 -0.78 8.51 -0.95
N GLU A 484 0.37 8.85 -1.55
CA GLU A 484 1.63 9.05 -0.81
C GLU A 484 1.66 10.44 -0.17
N ASP A 485 2.21 10.56 1.04
CA ASP A 485 2.39 11.85 1.72
C ASP A 485 3.48 12.71 1.04
N LEU A 486 3.06 13.80 0.40
CA LEU A 486 3.90 14.80 -0.25
C LEU A 486 4.13 16.06 0.60
N SER A 487 3.65 16.11 1.84
CA SER A 487 3.71 17.31 2.68
C SER A 487 5.13 17.84 2.84
N LYS A 488 6.12 16.95 2.93
CA LYS A 488 7.55 17.32 3.00
C LYS A 488 8.12 17.88 1.70
N LYS A 489 7.47 17.62 0.56
CA LYS A 489 7.86 18.15 -0.76
C LYS A 489 7.29 19.55 -1.01
N TYR A 490 6.15 19.87 -0.36
CA TYR A 490 5.40 21.11 -0.55
C TYR A 490 5.21 21.94 0.74
N PRO A 491 6.25 22.17 1.56
CA PRO A 491 6.13 22.95 2.79
C PRO A 491 5.74 24.40 2.52
N ASP A 492 6.09 24.95 1.36
CA ASP A 492 5.73 26.29 0.90
C ASP A 492 4.25 26.45 0.59
N VAL A 493 3.57 25.39 0.14
CA VAL A 493 2.11 25.38 -0.07
C VAL A 493 1.40 25.29 1.28
N LEU A 494 1.78 24.34 2.13
CA LEU A 494 1.17 24.16 3.45
C LEU A 494 1.31 25.41 4.33
N GLY A 495 2.52 26.04 4.33
CA GLY A 495 2.75 27.26 5.10
C GLY A 495 1.97 28.49 4.64
N LYS A 496 1.35 28.43 3.44
CA LYS A 496 0.49 29.50 2.92
C LYS A 496 -1.01 29.25 3.11
N LEU A 497 -1.42 28.05 3.46
CA LEU A 497 -2.84 27.72 3.62
C LEU A 497 -3.54 28.69 4.57
N ASP A 498 -2.88 29.09 5.63
CA ASP A 498 -3.39 30.07 6.59
C ASP A 498 -3.78 31.42 5.99
N THR A 499 -3.05 31.86 4.96
CA THR A 499 -3.30 33.13 4.28
C THR A 499 -4.36 32.99 3.20
N TRP A 500 -4.66 31.78 2.76
CA TRP A 500 -5.63 31.50 1.70
C TRP A 500 -6.98 31.11 2.28
N VAL A 501 -7.01 30.37 3.39
CA VAL A 501 -8.22 29.81 3.98
C VAL A 501 -8.93 30.84 4.84
N LYS A 502 -10.25 30.99 4.66
CA LYS A 502 -11.07 31.88 5.48
C LYS A 502 -11.17 31.39 6.92
N PRO A 503 -11.32 32.30 7.91
CA PRO A 503 -11.39 31.94 9.32
C PRO A 503 -12.55 31.02 9.73
N ASP A 504 -13.65 31.03 8.97
CA ASP A 504 -14.85 30.24 9.17
C ASP A 504 -14.78 28.82 8.60
N VAL A 505 -13.70 28.51 7.87
CA VAL A 505 -13.45 27.17 7.31
C VAL A 505 -12.89 26.24 8.39
N LYS A 506 -13.62 25.18 8.68
CA LYS A 506 -13.27 24.19 9.71
C LYS A 506 -12.47 23.02 9.16
N SER A 507 -12.83 22.55 7.98
CA SER A 507 -12.14 21.41 7.35
C SER A 507 -12.44 21.33 5.86
N PHE A 508 -11.49 20.83 5.07
CA PHE A 508 -11.72 20.52 3.65
C PHE A 508 -10.79 19.43 3.12
N VAL A 509 -11.21 18.83 2.02
CA VAL A 509 -10.40 18.01 1.12
C VAL A 509 -10.55 18.58 -0.29
N LEU A 510 -9.44 19.03 -0.85
CA LEU A 510 -9.36 19.71 -2.14
C LEU A 510 -8.54 18.87 -3.11
N ASP A 511 -9.08 18.60 -4.28
CA ASP A 511 -8.34 17.93 -5.36
C ASP A 511 -7.80 18.98 -6.35
N CYS A 512 -6.52 18.91 -6.62
CA CYS A 512 -5.79 19.94 -7.37
C CYS A 512 -4.63 19.37 -8.17
N GLU A 513 -4.12 20.20 -9.09
CA GLU A 513 -2.87 19.99 -9.79
C GLU A 513 -1.86 21.04 -9.35
N THR A 514 -0.70 20.62 -8.90
CA THR A 514 0.44 21.50 -8.61
C THR A 514 1.33 21.61 -9.84
N VAL A 515 1.51 22.82 -10.33
CA VAL A 515 2.24 23.10 -11.56
C VAL A 515 3.45 23.98 -11.25
N ALA A 516 4.60 23.73 -11.87
CA ALA A 516 5.75 24.59 -11.73
C ALA A 516 5.44 25.98 -12.31
N TRP A 517 5.77 27.03 -11.56
CA TRP A 517 5.37 28.40 -11.85
C TRP A 517 6.55 29.36 -11.89
N ASP A 518 6.62 30.14 -12.96
CA ASP A 518 7.53 31.28 -13.07
C ASP A 518 6.86 32.52 -12.49
N THR A 519 7.38 33.01 -11.37
CA THR A 519 6.82 34.16 -10.64
C THR A 519 7.05 35.49 -11.36
N GLU A 520 8.11 35.59 -12.18
CA GLU A 520 8.45 36.81 -12.93
C GLU A 520 7.66 36.88 -14.24
N ALA A 521 7.72 35.82 -15.05
CA ALA A 521 7.02 35.75 -16.32
C ALA A 521 5.54 35.42 -16.17
N LYS A 522 5.05 35.10 -14.95
CA LYS A 522 3.66 34.71 -14.61
C LYS A 522 3.11 33.62 -15.54
N LYS A 523 3.90 32.56 -15.76
CA LYS A 523 3.54 31.45 -16.67
C LYS A 523 3.87 30.09 -16.08
N VAL A 524 3.15 29.08 -16.59
CA VAL A 524 3.42 27.66 -16.30
C VAL A 524 4.76 27.26 -16.89
N LEU A 525 5.57 26.55 -16.10
CA LEU A 525 6.84 25.96 -16.50
C LEU A 525 6.64 24.46 -16.81
N PRO A 526 7.52 23.86 -17.64
CA PRO A 526 7.44 22.43 -17.95
C PRO A 526 7.48 21.55 -16.69
N PHE A 527 6.73 20.44 -16.70
CA PHE A 527 6.64 19.46 -15.61
C PHE A 527 8.02 18.97 -15.11
N GLN A 528 8.99 18.83 -16.02
CA GLN A 528 10.34 18.40 -15.69
C GLN A 528 11.00 19.27 -14.61
N GLN A 529 10.67 20.56 -14.55
CA GLN A 529 11.18 21.45 -13.52
C GLN A 529 10.58 21.10 -12.14
N LEU A 530 9.32 20.71 -12.08
CA LEU A 530 8.67 20.27 -10.84
C LEU A 530 9.36 19.02 -10.26
N MET A 531 9.80 18.10 -11.13
CA MET A 531 10.49 16.88 -10.73
C MET A 531 11.85 17.14 -10.08
N THR A 532 12.45 18.32 -10.27
CA THR A 532 13.71 18.70 -9.62
C THR A 532 13.56 19.11 -8.15
N ARG A 533 12.33 19.28 -7.66
CA ARG A 533 12.08 19.56 -6.24
C ARG A 533 12.62 18.45 -5.36
N LYS A 534 13.31 18.81 -4.29
CA LYS A 534 13.76 17.87 -3.26
C LYS A 534 12.54 17.27 -2.56
N ARG A 535 12.60 15.97 -2.28
CA ARG A 535 11.49 15.22 -1.65
C ARG A 535 11.56 15.15 -0.12
N LYS A 536 12.74 15.41 0.49
CA LYS A 536 12.96 15.26 1.94
C LYS A 536 13.72 16.46 2.48
N ASP A 537 13.43 16.81 3.72
CA ASP A 537 14.13 17.83 4.50
C ASP A 537 14.21 19.21 3.82
N VAL A 538 13.09 19.62 3.20
CA VAL A 538 12.98 20.90 2.50
C VAL A 538 12.35 21.91 3.42
N LYS A 539 13.02 23.03 3.67
CA LYS A 539 12.40 24.20 4.30
C LYS A 539 11.71 25.05 3.24
N ALA A 540 10.61 25.69 3.60
CA ALA A 540 9.84 26.53 2.67
C ALA A 540 10.70 27.63 2.01
N GLU A 541 11.69 28.14 2.73
CA GLU A 541 12.65 29.16 2.28
C GLU A 541 13.60 28.63 1.19
N ASP A 542 13.97 27.33 1.25
CA ASP A 542 14.92 26.70 0.35
C ASP A 542 14.29 26.20 -0.97
N VAL A 543 12.96 26.36 -1.12
CA VAL A 543 12.23 25.92 -2.31
C VAL A 543 12.55 26.83 -3.49
N LYS A 544 13.31 26.32 -4.44
CA LYS A 544 13.71 27.06 -5.66
C LYS A 544 12.61 27.10 -6.72
N VAL A 545 11.99 25.96 -6.99
CA VAL A 545 10.91 25.86 -7.98
C VAL A 545 9.59 26.22 -7.29
N LYS A 546 9.05 27.39 -7.60
CA LYS A 546 7.74 27.81 -7.08
C LYS A 546 6.63 27.03 -7.80
N VAL A 547 5.46 26.91 -7.17
CA VAL A 547 4.29 26.24 -7.75
C VAL A 547 3.07 27.12 -7.68
N CYS A 548 2.18 26.92 -8.67
CA CYS A 548 0.80 27.34 -8.63
C CYS A 548 -0.07 26.10 -8.37
N VAL A 549 -1.11 26.24 -7.57
CA VAL A 549 -2.08 25.18 -7.26
C VAL A 549 -3.38 25.50 -8.02
N TYR A 550 -3.75 24.62 -8.94
CA TYR A 550 -5.01 24.68 -9.66
C TYR A 550 -5.98 23.70 -9.02
N ALA A 551 -6.92 24.23 -8.24
CA ALA A 551 -7.98 23.43 -7.62
C ALA A 551 -9.12 23.24 -8.63
N PHE A 552 -9.56 22.00 -8.79
CA PHE A 552 -10.63 21.66 -9.72
C PHE A 552 -11.77 20.89 -9.04
N ASP A 553 -11.58 20.33 -7.86
CA ASP A 553 -12.66 19.66 -7.14
C ASP A 553 -12.57 19.86 -5.62
N LEU A 554 -13.74 20.06 -4.96
CA LEU A 554 -13.91 20.15 -3.52
C LEU A 554 -14.66 18.91 -3.04
N LEU A 555 -13.92 17.93 -2.54
CA LEU A 555 -14.47 16.62 -2.17
C LEU A 555 -15.17 16.64 -0.81
N PHE A 556 -14.69 17.49 0.11
CA PHE A 556 -15.19 17.58 1.48
C PHE A 556 -15.10 19.02 1.99
N PHE A 557 -16.13 19.49 2.71
CA PHE A 557 -16.17 20.84 3.26
C PHE A 557 -16.97 20.90 4.55
N ASN A 558 -16.35 21.34 5.65
CA ASN A 558 -16.98 21.58 6.94
C ASN A 558 -17.89 20.45 7.44
N GLY A 559 -17.47 19.20 7.28
CA GLY A 559 -18.21 18.01 7.72
C GLY A 559 -19.09 17.36 6.66
N GLU A 560 -19.22 17.97 5.47
CA GLU A 560 -20.06 17.45 4.39
C GLU A 560 -19.25 16.93 3.21
N VAL A 561 -19.62 15.75 2.71
CA VAL A 561 -19.10 15.19 1.45
C VAL A 561 -19.77 15.90 0.27
N ARG A 562 -18.98 16.45 -0.64
CA ARG A 562 -19.45 17.28 -1.76
C ARG A 562 -19.36 16.62 -3.14
N SER A 563 -19.09 15.33 -3.22
CA SER A 563 -18.75 14.61 -4.45
C SER A 563 -19.81 14.61 -5.58
N PHE A 564 -20.95 15.27 -5.43
CA PHE A 564 -22.02 15.32 -6.46
C PHE A 564 -22.65 16.70 -6.66
N VAL A 565 -22.03 17.77 -6.22
CA VAL A 565 -22.61 19.11 -6.43
C VAL A 565 -22.11 19.67 -7.77
N PHE A 566 -23.03 19.91 -8.68
CA PHE A 566 -22.86 20.42 -10.04
C PHE A 566 -21.71 21.42 -10.21
N LEU A 567 -20.70 21.02 -10.97
CA LEU A 567 -19.44 21.72 -11.24
C LEU A 567 -19.61 23.16 -11.80
N ALA A 568 -20.69 23.46 -12.51
CA ALA A 568 -20.87 24.75 -13.17
C ALA A 568 -21.15 25.93 -12.20
N HIS A 569 -21.64 25.68 -10.99
CA HIS A 569 -21.89 26.73 -9.98
C HIS A 569 -20.81 26.76 -8.87
N ILE A 570 -19.89 25.80 -8.87
CA ILE A 570 -18.95 25.61 -7.77
C ILE A 570 -17.69 26.43 -7.97
N SER A 571 -17.18 26.60 -9.19
CA SER A 571 -15.88 27.24 -9.41
C SER A 571 -15.83 28.70 -8.92
N GLN A 572 -16.89 29.45 -9.07
CA GLN A 572 -16.94 30.85 -8.63
C GLN A 572 -17.32 30.96 -7.14
N ARG A 573 -18.39 30.27 -6.70
CA ARG A 573 -18.79 30.21 -5.28
C ARG A 573 -17.77 29.46 -4.41
N PHE A 574 -17.04 28.54 -4.98
CA PHE A 574 -16.00 27.76 -4.33
C PHE A 574 -14.80 28.64 -3.95
N ALA A 575 -14.26 29.40 -4.90
CA ALA A 575 -13.20 30.36 -4.62
C ALA A 575 -13.66 31.41 -3.59
N GLU A 576 -14.91 31.86 -3.70
CA GLU A 576 -15.51 32.82 -2.77
C GLU A 576 -15.78 32.25 -1.38
N SER A 577 -16.06 30.94 -1.24
CA SER A 577 -16.35 30.33 0.07
C SER A 577 -15.12 29.84 0.82
N LEU A 578 -14.06 29.45 0.12
CA LEU A 578 -12.89 28.84 0.72
C LEU A 578 -11.71 29.81 0.89
N PHE A 579 -11.48 30.66 -0.10
CA PHE A 579 -10.29 31.50 -0.14
C PHE A 579 -10.60 32.98 0.07
N LEU A 580 -9.72 33.66 0.79
CA LEU A 580 -9.69 35.12 0.79
C LEU A 580 -9.36 35.59 -0.63
N SER A 581 -10.12 36.55 -1.16
CA SER A 581 -9.76 37.18 -2.43
C SER A 581 -8.32 37.68 -2.34
N SER A 582 -7.45 37.16 -3.21
CA SER A 582 -6.08 37.69 -3.28
C SER A 582 -6.19 39.20 -3.57
N PRO A 583 -5.44 40.05 -2.88
CA PRO A 583 -5.28 41.42 -3.35
C PRO A 583 -4.67 41.38 -4.76
N SER A 584 -5.34 42.04 -5.68
CA SER A 584 -5.01 42.20 -7.10
C SER A 584 -3.57 42.68 -7.33
#